data_f4a75ab10aa2f4af2368dc1e3de27b85
#
_entry.id   f4a75ab10aa2f4af2368dc1e3de27b85
#
_cell.length_a   1.000
_cell.length_b   1.000
_cell.length_c   1.000
_cell.angle_alpha   90.00
_cell.angle_beta   90.00
_cell.angle_gamma   90.00
#
_symmetry.space_group_name_H-M   'P 1'
#
loop_
_entity.id
_entity.type
_entity.pdbx_description
1 polymer ?
#
loop_
_entity_poly.entity_id
_entity_poly.type
_entity_poly.pdbx_seq_one_letter_code
_entity_poly.pdbx_strand_id
1 'polypeptide(L)'
;MRFRVEAVCVSLKKGTPKDAVEEITLVEDAGVAGDAHAGGGRRQVSFLAGEDVDGLRAEGLTLAAGAFGENIVTQGIDWTRAAVGGQIEVGGAELEITQIGKECHTPCAIYRAAGRCIMPDRGIFARVVKGGTIHAGHRGHYRFGPGV
;
A
#
# COMPACT_ATOMS: atom_id res chain seq x y z
N MET A 1 6.40 -8.12 -13.18
CA MET A 1 5.97 -9.06 -12.10
C MET A 1 4.47 -8.92 -11.89
N ARG A 2 3.80 -10.00 -11.64
CA ARG A 2 2.34 -10.02 -11.41
C ARG A 2 2.03 -10.20 -9.93
N PHE A 3 0.88 -9.69 -9.50
CA PHE A 3 0.42 -9.84 -8.12
C PHE A 3 -1.11 -9.93 -8.09
N ARG A 4 -1.62 -10.29 -6.93
CA ARG A 4 -3.04 -10.28 -6.62
C ARG A 4 -3.28 -9.35 -5.43
N VAL A 5 -4.35 -8.59 -5.48
CA VAL A 5 -4.79 -7.76 -4.35
C VAL A 5 -5.45 -8.67 -3.31
N GLU A 6 -4.89 -8.69 -2.11
CA GLU A 6 -5.43 -9.44 -0.98
C GLU A 6 -6.50 -8.63 -0.24
N ALA A 7 -6.24 -7.35 -0.03
CA ALA A 7 -7.15 -6.46 0.72
C ALA A 7 -6.92 -5.01 0.32
N VAL A 8 -7.96 -4.19 0.50
CA VAL A 8 -7.89 -2.74 0.32
C VAL A 8 -8.42 -2.07 1.58
N CYS A 9 -7.75 -0.99 2.02
CA CYS A 9 -7.97 -0.39 3.34
C CYS A 9 -7.92 1.14 3.28
N VAL A 10 -8.71 1.78 4.14
CA VAL A 10 -8.75 3.25 4.28
C VAL A 10 -8.83 3.65 5.74
N SER A 11 -8.41 4.88 6.05
CA SER A 11 -8.61 5.50 7.36
C SER A 11 -8.83 7.00 7.19
N LEU A 12 -9.53 7.61 8.16
CA LEU A 12 -9.77 9.05 8.16
C LEU A 12 -8.62 9.86 8.77
N LYS A 13 -7.74 9.20 9.52
CA LYS A 13 -6.62 9.85 10.23
C LYS A 13 -5.28 9.24 9.82
N LYS A 14 -4.27 10.11 9.67
CA LYS A 14 -2.87 9.67 9.47
C LYS A 14 -2.33 9.04 10.74
N GLY A 15 -1.39 8.10 10.60
CA GLY A 15 -0.74 7.46 11.72
C GLY A 15 -1.63 6.51 12.51
N THR A 16 -2.74 6.07 11.94
CA THR A 16 -3.64 5.09 12.54
C THR A 16 -3.75 3.85 11.64
N PRO A 17 -4.07 2.68 12.23
CA PRO A 17 -4.42 1.52 11.41
C PRO A 17 -5.57 1.86 10.47
N LYS A 18 -5.58 1.24 9.29
CA LYS A 18 -6.65 1.39 8.31
C LYS A 18 -7.59 0.21 8.42
N ASP A 19 -8.84 0.43 8.02
CA ASP A 19 -9.87 -0.60 8.02
C ASP A 19 -10.01 -1.19 6.61
N ALA A 20 -10.14 -2.51 6.53
CA ALA A 20 -10.42 -3.19 5.28
C ALA A 20 -11.83 -2.85 4.81
N VAL A 21 -11.96 -2.57 3.50
CA VAL A 21 -13.24 -2.23 2.87
C VAL A 21 -13.43 -3.08 1.61
N GLU A 22 -14.63 -3.07 1.04
CA GLU A 22 -14.91 -3.85 -0.16
C GLU A 22 -14.15 -3.34 -1.38
N GLU A 23 -14.07 -2.02 -1.52
CA GLU A 23 -13.38 -1.39 -2.65
C GLU A 23 -12.85 -0.02 -2.28
N ILE A 24 -11.82 0.41 -3.01
CA ILE A 24 -11.30 1.77 -2.93
C ILE A 24 -11.31 2.38 -4.32
N THR A 25 -11.50 3.71 -4.37
CA THR A 25 -11.44 4.47 -5.62
C THR A 25 -10.17 5.30 -5.63
N LEU A 26 -9.34 5.07 -6.65
CA LEU A 26 -8.12 5.84 -6.86
C LEU A 26 -8.45 7.06 -7.72
N VAL A 27 -7.98 8.22 -7.29
CA VAL A 27 -8.19 9.50 -7.96
C VAL A 27 -6.85 10.01 -8.46
N GLU A 28 -6.80 10.39 -9.75
CA GLU A 28 -5.59 10.88 -10.40
C GLU A 28 -4.92 11.99 -9.58
N ASP A 29 -3.63 11.81 -9.33
CA ASP A 29 -2.76 12.72 -8.59
C ASP A 29 -3.29 13.14 -7.21
N ALA A 30 -4.12 12.31 -6.60
CA ALA A 30 -4.67 12.56 -5.27
C ALA A 30 -4.50 11.35 -4.33
N GLY A 31 -4.80 10.15 -4.81
CA GLY A 31 -4.72 8.94 -4.01
C GLY A 31 -6.06 8.26 -3.84
N VAL A 32 -6.30 7.67 -2.67
CA VAL A 32 -7.54 6.96 -2.37
C VAL A 32 -8.59 7.93 -1.88
N ALA A 33 -9.75 7.97 -2.56
CA ALA A 33 -10.86 8.83 -2.15
C ALA A 33 -11.27 8.53 -0.70
N GLY A 34 -11.35 9.58 0.11
CA GLY A 34 -11.74 9.46 1.53
C GLY A 34 -10.65 8.98 2.48
N ASP A 35 -9.45 8.69 1.99
CA ASP A 35 -8.35 8.26 2.83
C ASP A 35 -7.54 9.46 3.38
N ALA A 36 -6.95 9.27 4.55
CA ALA A 36 -6.16 10.30 5.24
C ALA A 36 -4.94 10.76 4.44
N HIS A 37 -4.36 9.89 3.61
CA HIS A 37 -3.18 10.20 2.80
C HIS A 37 -3.53 10.76 1.41
N ALA A 38 -4.81 10.95 1.11
CA ALA A 38 -5.22 11.59 -0.14
C ALA A 38 -4.69 13.03 -0.20
N GLY A 39 -4.20 13.41 -1.37
CA GLY A 39 -3.59 14.72 -1.60
C GLY A 39 -2.50 14.61 -2.65
N GLY A 40 -1.91 15.73 -3.05
CA GLY A 40 -0.91 15.77 -4.13
C GLY A 40 0.52 15.43 -3.71
N GLY A 41 0.76 14.63 -2.70
CA GLY A 41 2.09 14.28 -2.21
C GLY A 41 2.68 13.03 -2.86
N ARG A 42 3.84 12.61 -2.36
CA ARG A 42 4.52 11.38 -2.82
C ARG A 42 3.88 10.11 -2.28
N ARG A 43 3.20 10.17 -1.16
CA ARG A 43 2.62 9.01 -0.46
C ARG A 43 1.11 8.99 -0.59
N GLN A 44 0.62 9.02 -1.82
CA GLN A 44 -0.81 9.01 -2.11
C GLN A 44 -1.45 7.66 -1.82
N VAL A 45 -0.79 6.58 -2.24
CA VAL A 45 -1.26 5.20 -2.04
C VAL A 45 -0.11 4.36 -1.52
N SER A 46 -0.37 3.55 -0.52
CA SER A 46 0.63 2.66 0.05
C SER A 46 0.31 1.20 -0.22
N PHE A 47 1.35 0.42 -0.52
CA PHE A 47 1.29 -1.01 -0.76
C PHE A 47 2.15 -1.74 0.26
N LEU A 48 1.72 -2.93 0.65
CA LEU A 48 2.48 -3.80 1.52
C LEU A 48 2.28 -5.26 1.10
N ALA A 49 3.36 -6.04 1.11
CA ALA A 49 3.27 -7.45 0.82
C ALA A 49 2.55 -8.18 1.95
N GLY A 50 1.51 -8.92 1.62
CA GLY A 50 0.80 -9.76 2.57
C GLY A 50 1.70 -10.85 3.13
N GLU A 51 2.68 -11.30 2.35
CA GLU A 51 3.69 -12.27 2.79
C GLU A 51 4.51 -11.74 3.98
N ASP A 52 4.83 -10.44 3.99
CA ASP A 52 5.54 -9.83 5.10
C ASP A 52 4.66 -9.78 6.36
N VAL A 53 3.38 -9.49 6.20
CA VAL A 53 2.42 -9.49 7.31
C VAL A 53 2.21 -10.91 7.83
N ASP A 54 2.10 -11.89 6.94
CA ASP A 54 1.97 -13.30 7.30
C ASP A 54 3.18 -13.79 8.10
N GLY A 55 4.38 -13.33 7.75
CA GLY A 55 5.58 -13.62 8.50
C GLY A 55 5.52 -13.15 9.95
N LEU A 56 4.98 -11.94 10.17
CA LEU A 56 4.81 -11.41 11.52
C LEU A 56 3.71 -12.14 12.29
N ARG A 57 2.63 -12.54 11.62
CA ARG A 57 1.58 -13.36 12.24
C ARG A 57 2.14 -14.70 12.70
N ALA A 58 3.05 -15.31 11.92
CA ALA A 58 3.72 -16.54 12.28
C ALA A 58 4.62 -16.37 13.52
N GLU A 59 5.09 -15.16 13.80
CA GLU A 59 5.83 -14.83 15.01
C GLU A 59 4.92 -14.59 16.22
N GLY A 60 3.60 -14.69 16.07
CA GLY A 60 2.63 -14.56 17.15
C GLY A 60 1.89 -13.24 17.22
N LEU A 61 2.11 -12.32 16.27
CA LEU A 61 1.39 -11.05 16.24
C LEU A 61 -0.01 -11.22 15.65
N THR A 62 -0.99 -10.57 16.26
CA THR A 62 -2.36 -10.53 15.75
C THR A 62 -2.52 -9.28 14.91
N LEU A 63 -2.62 -9.46 13.59
CA LEU A 63 -2.65 -8.36 12.63
C LEU A 63 -3.80 -8.53 11.65
N ALA A 64 -4.64 -7.50 11.53
CA ALA A 64 -5.64 -7.41 10.47
C ALA A 64 -5.02 -6.68 9.27
N ALA A 65 -5.63 -6.80 8.10
CA ALA A 65 -5.28 -5.98 6.95
C ALA A 65 -5.47 -4.50 7.33
N GLY A 66 -4.53 -3.65 6.92
CA GLY A 66 -4.53 -2.24 7.29
C GLY A 66 -3.83 -1.92 8.61
N ALA A 67 -3.37 -2.94 9.34
CA ALA A 67 -2.73 -2.75 10.66
C ALA A 67 -1.54 -1.79 10.63
N PHE A 68 -0.80 -1.73 9.53
CA PHE A 68 0.35 -0.86 9.37
C PHE A 68 0.04 0.43 8.60
N GLY A 69 -1.23 0.71 8.35
CA GLY A 69 -1.65 1.89 7.60
C GLY A 69 -1.55 1.75 6.09
N GLU A 70 -1.38 0.55 5.59
CA GLU A 70 -1.33 0.29 4.16
C GLU A 70 -2.71 0.37 3.50
N ASN A 71 -2.76 0.88 2.27
CA ASN A 71 -3.99 0.91 1.48
C ASN A 71 -4.23 -0.40 0.74
N ILE A 72 -3.18 -0.99 0.16
CA ILE A 72 -3.30 -2.18 -0.68
C ILE A 72 -2.34 -3.24 -0.17
N VAL A 73 -2.89 -4.38 0.20
CA VAL A 73 -2.12 -5.57 0.58
C VAL A 73 -2.07 -6.50 -0.62
N THR A 74 -0.88 -6.98 -0.96
CA THR A 74 -0.66 -7.80 -2.16
C THR A 74 -0.14 -9.17 -1.83
N GLN A 75 -0.33 -10.11 -2.78
CA GLN A 75 0.25 -11.46 -2.74
C GLN A 75 0.90 -11.76 -4.09
N GLY A 76 2.00 -12.47 -4.06
CA GLY A 76 2.64 -12.99 -5.27
C GLY A 76 3.73 -12.11 -5.87
N ILE A 77 4.09 -11.01 -5.23
CA ILE A 77 5.16 -10.14 -5.72
C ILE A 77 6.20 -9.88 -4.64
N ASP A 78 7.46 -9.87 -5.05
CA ASP A 78 8.57 -9.47 -4.21
C ASP A 78 8.87 -7.98 -4.43
N TRP A 79 8.32 -7.12 -3.58
CA TRP A 79 8.50 -5.67 -3.68
C TRP A 79 9.94 -5.22 -3.45
N THR A 80 10.83 -6.07 -2.90
CA THR A 80 12.25 -5.72 -2.78
C THR A 80 12.92 -5.55 -4.13
N ARG A 81 12.32 -6.06 -5.19
CA ARG A 81 12.80 -5.93 -6.57
C ARG A 81 12.23 -4.70 -7.29
N ALA A 82 11.35 -3.96 -6.64
CA ALA A 82 10.76 -2.76 -7.21
C ALA A 82 11.68 -1.54 -7.01
N ALA A 83 11.46 -0.50 -7.79
CA ALA A 83 12.24 0.73 -7.73
C ALA A 83 11.35 1.95 -7.94
N VAL A 84 11.80 3.09 -7.43
CA VAL A 84 11.18 4.40 -7.70
C VAL A 84 11.14 4.62 -9.22
N GLY A 85 10.01 5.07 -9.73
CA GLY A 85 9.73 5.23 -11.16
C GLY A 85 9.07 4.02 -11.79
N GLY A 86 9.02 2.89 -11.09
CA GLY A 86 8.31 1.71 -11.57
C GLY A 86 6.82 1.94 -11.71
N GLN A 87 6.20 1.23 -12.63
CA GLN A 87 4.78 1.39 -12.95
C GLN A 87 3.95 0.22 -12.47
N ILE A 88 2.80 0.52 -11.91
CA ILE A 88 1.85 -0.46 -11.41
C ILE A 88 0.54 -0.29 -12.16
N GLU A 89 -0.02 -1.39 -12.67
CA GLU A 89 -1.36 -1.43 -13.27
C GLU A 89 -2.21 -2.39 -12.46
N VAL A 90 -3.37 -1.95 -11.99
CA VAL A 90 -4.31 -2.78 -11.23
C VAL A 90 -5.71 -2.20 -11.34
N GLY A 91 -6.70 -3.06 -11.61
CA GLY A 91 -8.10 -2.65 -11.66
C GLY A 91 -8.40 -1.50 -12.62
N GLY A 92 -7.68 -1.40 -13.72
CA GLY A 92 -7.81 -0.29 -14.68
C GLY A 92 -7.09 0.99 -14.25
N ALA A 93 -6.57 1.05 -13.03
CA ALA A 93 -5.79 2.18 -12.56
C ALA A 93 -4.31 2.00 -12.92
N GLU A 94 -3.60 3.11 -13.01
CA GLU A 94 -2.15 3.14 -13.22
C GLU A 94 -1.51 4.00 -12.15
N LEU A 95 -0.42 3.49 -11.55
CA LEU A 95 0.32 4.18 -10.51
C LEU A 95 1.81 4.16 -10.83
N GLU A 96 2.53 5.13 -10.27
CA GLU A 96 3.99 5.20 -10.36
C GLU A 96 4.58 5.20 -8.95
N ILE A 97 5.55 4.33 -8.71
CA ILE A 97 6.24 4.28 -7.41
C ILE A 97 7.04 5.57 -7.21
N THR A 98 6.79 6.24 -6.10
CA THR A 98 7.42 7.52 -5.75
C THR A 98 8.38 7.41 -4.58
N GLN A 99 8.19 6.40 -3.72
CA GLN A 99 9.01 6.24 -2.53
C GLN A 99 8.98 4.78 -2.08
N ILE A 100 10.12 4.28 -1.60
CA ILE A 100 10.24 2.95 -1.01
C ILE A 100 10.73 3.14 0.42
N GLY A 101 9.96 2.61 1.38
CA GLY A 101 10.20 2.85 2.80
C GLY A 101 9.88 4.28 3.22
N LYS A 102 10.00 4.56 4.48
CA LYS A 102 9.85 5.91 5.04
C LYS A 102 10.58 6.03 6.36
N GLU A 103 10.93 7.27 6.73
CA GLU A 103 11.48 7.54 8.04
C GLU A 103 10.36 7.78 9.05
N CYS A 104 10.46 7.12 10.21
CA CYS A 104 9.56 7.33 11.33
C CYS A 104 10.40 7.56 12.58
N HIS A 105 10.34 8.77 13.14
CA HIS A 105 11.16 9.15 14.28
C HIS A 105 10.48 8.92 15.64
N THR A 106 9.15 8.83 15.64
CA THR A 106 8.37 8.61 16.87
C THR A 106 7.32 7.52 16.64
N PRO A 107 7.06 6.68 17.67
CA PRO A 107 5.99 5.70 17.57
C PRO A 107 4.63 6.39 17.35
N CYS A 108 3.87 5.92 16.37
CA CYS A 108 2.50 6.37 16.12
C CYS A 108 1.50 5.33 16.65
N ALA A 109 0.20 5.60 16.47
CA ALA A 109 -0.85 4.68 16.88
C ALA A 109 -0.71 3.30 16.23
N ILE A 110 -0.19 3.23 15.00
CA ILE A 110 0.09 1.97 14.30
C ILE A 110 1.11 1.15 15.08
N TYR A 111 2.24 1.76 15.44
CA TYR A 111 3.29 1.08 16.20
C TYR A 111 2.77 0.60 17.54
N ARG A 112 2.00 1.44 18.25
CA ARG A 112 1.44 1.10 19.56
C ARG A 112 0.43 -0.04 19.48
N ALA A 113 -0.41 -0.05 18.45
CA ALA A 113 -1.44 -1.08 18.28
C ALA A 113 -0.85 -2.43 17.90
N ALA A 114 0.12 -2.45 16.98
CA ALA A 114 0.73 -3.68 16.47
C ALA A 114 1.97 -4.13 17.28
N GLY A 115 2.56 -3.21 18.07
CA GLY A 115 3.83 -3.45 18.76
C GLY A 115 5.04 -3.36 17.85
N ARG A 116 4.84 -3.10 16.56
CA ARG A 116 5.88 -3.06 15.54
C ARG A 116 5.32 -2.38 14.28
N CYS A 117 6.19 -1.79 13.46
CA CYS A 117 5.77 -1.28 12.15
C CYS A 117 6.83 -1.64 11.10
N ILE A 118 6.41 -2.24 9.99
CA ILE A 118 7.28 -2.64 8.88
C ILE A 118 7.22 -1.66 7.71
N MET A 119 6.35 -0.66 7.74
CA MET A 119 6.26 0.33 6.66
C MET A 119 7.56 1.10 6.41
N PRO A 120 8.36 1.45 7.44
CA PRO A 120 9.64 2.12 7.19
C PRO A 120 10.58 1.34 6.29
N ASP A 121 10.58 0.01 6.38
CA ASP A 121 11.47 -0.85 5.61
C ASP A 121 10.81 -1.43 4.37
N ARG A 122 9.53 -1.78 4.44
CA ARG A 122 8.83 -2.59 3.45
C ARG A 122 7.73 -1.87 2.70
N GLY A 123 7.36 -0.65 3.12
CA GLY A 123 6.29 0.10 2.49
C GLY A 123 6.64 0.55 1.07
N ILE A 124 5.68 0.43 0.16
CA ILE A 124 5.78 0.96 -1.20
C ILE A 124 4.76 2.09 -1.31
N PHE A 125 5.19 3.24 -1.77
CA PHE A 125 4.34 4.41 -1.93
C PHE A 125 4.29 4.81 -3.40
N ALA A 126 3.11 5.17 -3.87
CA ALA A 126 2.89 5.50 -5.27
C ALA A 126 1.94 6.69 -5.41
N ARG A 127 2.03 7.37 -6.54
CA ARG A 127 1.05 8.36 -6.95
C ARG A 127 0.13 7.75 -8.02
N VAL A 128 -1.09 8.22 -8.09
CA VAL A 128 -2.07 7.76 -9.07
C VAL A 128 -1.86 8.54 -10.38
N VAL A 129 -1.54 7.82 -11.45
CA VAL A 129 -1.41 8.38 -12.80
C VAL A 129 -2.75 8.34 -13.51
N LYS A 130 -3.50 7.25 -13.33
CA LYS A 130 -4.84 7.07 -13.88
C LYS A 130 -5.71 6.42 -12.81
N GLY A 131 -6.86 7.01 -12.53
CA GLY A 131 -7.78 6.50 -11.51
C GLY A 131 -8.49 5.22 -11.92
N GLY A 132 -9.11 4.60 -10.94
CA GLY A 132 -9.89 3.38 -11.10
C GLY A 132 -10.36 2.86 -9.76
N THR A 133 -11.20 1.85 -9.77
CA THR A 133 -11.72 1.20 -8.57
C THR A 133 -11.05 -0.14 -8.38
N ILE A 134 -10.57 -0.41 -7.17
CA ILE A 134 -9.81 -1.61 -6.82
C ILE A 134 -10.49 -2.34 -5.68
N HIS A 135 -10.56 -3.67 -5.78
CA HIS A 135 -11.05 -4.52 -4.70
C HIS A 135 -10.17 -5.77 -4.55
N ALA A 136 -10.35 -6.48 -3.45
CA ALA A 136 -9.66 -7.76 -3.24
C ALA A 136 -9.97 -8.71 -4.40
N GLY A 137 -8.96 -9.46 -4.82
CA GLY A 137 -9.07 -10.40 -5.93
C GLY A 137 -8.62 -9.83 -7.28
N HIS A 138 -8.53 -8.51 -7.43
CA HIS A 138 -7.98 -7.91 -8.64
C HIS A 138 -6.54 -8.36 -8.85
N ARG A 139 -6.17 -8.58 -10.10
CA ARG A 139 -4.80 -8.87 -10.48
C ARG A 139 -4.12 -7.59 -10.91
N GLY A 140 -2.83 -7.46 -10.56
CA GLY A 140 -2.03 -6.33 -10.92
C GLY A 140 -0.74 -6.74 -11.59
N HIS A 141 -0.08 -5.76 -12.17
CA HIS A 141 1.19 -5.93 -12.87
C HIS A 141 2.14 -4.78 -12.55
N TYR A 142 3.38 -5.14 -12.21
CA TYR A 142 4.46 -4.19 -12.00
C TYR A 142 5.45 -4.26 -13.16
N ARG A 143 5.82 -3.10 -13.69
CA ARG A 143 6.86 -2.94 -14.71
C ARG A 143 7.94 -2.00 -14.20
N PHE A 144 9.18 -2.41 -14.33
CA PHE A 144 10.31 -1.58 -13.96
C PHE A 144 10.53 -0.49 -15.01
N GLY A 145 10.52 0.76 -14.56
CA GLY A 145 10.83 1.91 -15.38
C GLY A 145 9.76 2.29 -16.39
N PRO A 146 9.67 3.57 -16.76
CA PRO A 146 8.75 4.04 -17.77
C PRO A 146 9.17 3.55 -19.16
N GLY A 147 8.21 3.13 -19.98
CA GLY A 147 8.44 2.74 -21.37
C GLY A 147 9.13 1.39 -21.56
N VAL A 148 9.20 0.58 -20.55
CA VAL A 148 9.80 -0.77 -20.64
C VAL A 148 8.75 -1.83 -20.83
#